data_021850a05d21f914b541dec436567c1f
#
_entry.id   021850a05d21f914b541dec436567c1f
#
_cell.length_a   1.000
_cell.length_b   1.000
_cell.length_c   1.000
_cell.angle_alpha   90.00
_cell.angle_beta   90.00
_cell.angle_gamma   90.00
#
_symmetry.space_group_name_H-M   'P 1'
#
loop_
_entity.id
_entity.type
_entity.pdbx_description
1 polymer ?
#
loop_
_entity_poly.entity_id
_entity_poly.type
_entity_poly.pdbx_seq_one_letter_code
_entity_poly.pdbx_strand_id
1 'polypeptide(L)'
;MYKNMKIFILGMARSGYHAARILAKRGNKILLNDKNENQDPEHIKELKELGVELVFGEHNELFDDSFDLLVKNPGVKFDHPIVKYAVEHNIKIINEIEMAYHLLPKGVKLIAITGTNGKTTTTSLTYEIVSHAFPGRTHLAGNIGFPLCEVIENIKENDYLVMEIGVPQLHDFYDFNPDIAVLTNIYEAHLDMFGTREYYNENKLRIFQNHTKDNIAIINKGNEDAYRITKNIKSTKKYFTSKEVIDDGCYLKDNYIYYYDEKIIDVNEAKLQGNHNYENMMCAIMIAKELGIKNNVIVDVIKEFSGVEHRIEFVRNLNGVLYYNDSKATNVTSTQIALSAFNKPTILILGGLDRGHSFDGLKEYMKNVKLIISLGQTAHRIKEWADNLGIECIEKETLKQVVKASFENARSGDVVLLSPACASWDQYKCFEDRGTEFKNLVKELK
;
A
#
# COMPACT_ATOMS: atom_id res chain seq x y z
N MET A 1 24.61 13.93 -8.24
CA MET A 1 23.98 13.88 -6.93
C MET A 1 24.39 12.59 -6.26
N TYR A 2 24.59 12.58 -4.94
CA TYR A 2 25.08 11.44 -4.15
C TYR A 2 26.36 10.78 -4.70
N LYS A 3 27.49 11.45 -4.58
CA LYS A 3 28.83 10.93 -4.91
C LYS A 3 29.83 11.34 -3.85
N ASN A 4 30.70 10.43 -3.47
CA ASN A 4 31.77 10.65 -2.47
C ASN A 4 31.26 11.08 -1.08
N MET A 5 30.07 10.67 -0.71
CA MET A 5 29.46 10.95 0.60
C MET A 5 29.66 9.78 1.55
N LYS A 6 29.63 10.04 2.86
CA LYS A 6 29.49 9.05 3.91
C LYS A 6 28.03 9.00 4.33
N ILE A 7 27.34 7.88 4.02
CA ILE A 7 25.89 7.74 4.17
C ILE A 7 25.59 6.64 5.18
N PHE A 8 24.73 6.96 6.13
CA PHE A 8 24.16 5.97 7.04
C PHE A 8 22.78 5.53 6.52
N ILE A 9 22.54 4.23 6.45
CA ILE A 9 21.24 3.67 6.10
C ILE A 9 20.68 2.97 7.32
N LEU A 10 19.54 3.45 7.82
CA LEU A 10 18.86 2.92 8.99
C LEU A 10 17.67 2.06 8.61
N GLY A 11 17.84 0.77 8.77
CA GLY A 11 16.89 -0.27 8.36
C GLY A 11 17.18 -0.80 6.95
N MET A 12 17.47 -2.09 6.85
CA MET A 12 17.72 -2.78 5.58
C MET A 12 16.42 -3.04 4.84
N ALA A 13 15.62 -3.96 5.30
CA ALA A 13 14.43 -4.45 4.63
C ALA A 13 14.59 -4.43 3.08
N ARG A 14 13.49 -4.33 2.32
CA ARG A 14 13.58 -4.26 0.85
C ARG A 14 14.07 -2.90 0.35
N SER A 15 13.58 -1.83 0.92
CA SER A 15 13.91 -0.46 0.49
C SER A 15 15.33 -0.05 0.83
N GLY A 16 15.82 -0.36 2.04
CA GLY A 16 17.18 -0.03 2.46
C GLY A 16 18.25 -0.81 1.70
N TYR A 17 17.99 -2.09 1.40
CA TYR A 17 18.87 -2.90 0.54
C TYR A 17 19.07 -2.27 -0.85
N HIS A 18 17.97 -1.93 -1.56
CA HIS A 18 18.07 -1.34 -2.88
C HIS A 18 18.69 0.08 -2.85
N ALA A 19 18.39 0.88 -1.81
CA ALA A 19 19.03 2.17 -1.62
C ALA A 19 20.54 2.04 -1.42
N ALA A 20 20.98 1.10 -0.57
CA ALA A 20 22.41 0.83 -0.34
C ALA A 20 23.12 0.41 -1.63
N ARG A 21 22.50 -0.49 -2.39
CA ARG A 21 23.03 -0.97 -3.67
C ARG A 21 23.27 0.15 -4.68
N ILE A 22 22.27 1.03 -4.86
CA ILE A 22 22.37 2.17 -5.80
C ILE A 22 23.44 3.17 -5.33
N LEU A 23 23.44 3.50 -4.04
CA LEU A 23 24.36 4.49 -3.50
C LEU A 23 25.81 3.99 -3.51
N ALA A 24 26.04 2.69 -3.22
CA ALA A 24 27.38 2.08 -3.29
C ALA A 24 27.93 2.08 -4.71
N LYS A 25 27.14 1.69 -5.71
CA LYS A 25 27.50 1.77 -7.15
C LYS A 25 27.86 3.19 -7.61
N ARG A 26 27.45 4.23 -6.86
CA ARG A 26 27.76 5.64 -7.15
C ARG A 26 29.02 6.16 -6.44
N GLY A 27 29.74 5.27 -5.76
CA GLY A 27 31.02 5.60 -5.10
C GLY A 27 30.89 6.26 -3.74
N ASN A 28 29.77 6.03 -3.03
CA ASN A 28 29.60 6.50 -1.64
C ASN A 28 30.14 5.47 -0.67
N LYS A 29 30.58 5.94 0.51
CA LYS A 29 30.88 5.10 1.67
C LYS A 29 29.60 4.89 2.47
N ILE A 30 29.18 3.64 2.64
CA ILE A 30 27.88 3.32 3.24
C ILE A 30 28.08 2.43 4.45
N LEU A 31 27.47 2.83 5.56
CA LEU A 31 27.20 1.96 6.71
C LEU A 31 25.69 1.73 6.76
N LEU A 32 25.28 0.46 6.71
CA LEU A 32 23.88 0.04 6.85
C LEU A 32 23.71 -0.69 8.17
N ASN A 33 22.80 -0.18 9.00
CA ASN A 33 22.41 -0.82 10.26
C ASN A 33 20.96 -1.28 10.23
N ASP A 34 20.72 -2.52 10.64
CA ASP A 34 19.37 -3.05 10.90
C ASP A 34 19.36 -3.84 12.20
N LYS A 35 18.33 -3.61 13.02
CA LYS A 35 18.16 -4.32 14.31
C LYS A 35 17.91 -5.81 14.15
N ASN A 36 17.37 -6.25 12.98
CA ASN A 36 17.13 -7.65 12.69
C ASN A 36 18.41 -8.30 12.15
N GLU A 37 18.92 -9.29 12.87
CA GLU A 37 20.11 -10.04 12.47
C GLU A 37 19.83 -11.05 11.35
N ASN A 38 18.56 -11.47 11.19
CA ASN A 38 18.13 -12.41 10.16
C ASN A 38 17.82 -11.68 8.86
N GLN A 39 18.84 -11.50 8.02
CA GLN A 39 18.74 -10.90 6.70
C GLN A 39 19.02 -11.92 5.60
N ASP A 40 18.57 -11.61 4.36
CA ASP A 40 18.82 -12.46 3.21
C ASP A 40 20.34 -12.61 2.94
N PRO A 41 20.89 -13.85 2.92
CA PRO A 41 22.32 -14.07 2.73
C PRO A 41 22.83 -13.58 1.36
N GLU A 42 21.99 -13.62 0.30
CA GLU A 42 22.38 -13.13 -1.03
C GLU A 42 22.50 -11.61 -1.04
N HIS A 43 21.54 -10.92 -0.39
CA HIS A 43 21.61 -9.47 -0.23
C HIS A 43 22.83 -9.04 0.59
N ILE A 44 23.13 -9.74 1.68
CA ILE A 44 24.33 -9.48 2.49
C ILE A 44 25.59 -9.62 1.63
N LYS A 45 25.68 -10.70 0.84
CA LYS A 45 26.83 -10.96 -0.01
C LYS A 45 27.02 -9.86 -1.05
N GLU A 46 25.97 -9.51 -1.79
CA GLU A 46 26.02 -8.45 -2.81
C GLU A 46 26.46 -7.09 -2.21
N LEU A 47 25.87 -6.70 -1.09
CA LEU A 47 26.22 -5.41 -0.45
C LEU A 47 27.68 -5.39 0.03
N LYS A 48 28.20 -6.50 0.59
CA LYS A 48 29.61 -6.61 0.96
C LYS A 48 30.54 -6.53 -0.24
N GLU A 49 30.19 -7.16 -1.37
CA GLU A 49 30.95 -7.07 -2.63
C GLU A 49 30.98 -5.63 -3.17
N LEU A 50 29.94 -4.86 -2.93
CA LEU A 50 29.85 -3.44 -3.24
C LEU A 50 30.57 -2.52 -2.24
N GLY A 51 31.19 -3.08 -1.19
CA GLY A 51 31.92 -2.33 -0.17
C GLY A 51 31.02 -1.65 0.87
N VAL A 52 29.78 -2.10 1.04
CA VAL A 52 28.88 -1.61 2.09
C VAL A 52 29.27 -2.24 3.43
N GLU A 53 29.46 -1.43 4.45
CA GLU A 53 29.63 -1.89 5.82
C GLU A 53 28.26 -2.26 6.40
N LEU A 54 28.12 -3.50 6.86
CA LEU A 54 26.86 -4.02 7.40
C LEU A 54 27.01 -4.32 8.88
N VAL A 55 26.14 -3.75 9.68
CA VAL A 55 26.07 -3.98 11.14
C VAL A 55 24.63 -4.34 11.51
N PHE A 56 24.47 -5.49 12.18
CA PHE A 56 23.17 -5.96 12.63
C PHE A 56 23.08 -5.93 14.15
N GLY A 57 21.88 -5.66 14.67
CA GLY A 57 21.62 -5.37 16.07
C GLY A 57 21.36 -3.88 16.32
N GLU A 58 21.10 -3.53 17.58
CA GLU A 58 20.90 -2.13 17.99
C GLU A 58 22.24 -1.46 18.31
N HIS A 59 22.75 -0.64 17.40
CA HIS A 59 24.06 0.03 17.46
C HIS A 59 23.92 1.52 17.16
N ASN A 60 23.27 2.24 18.09
CA ASN A 60 23.01 3.68 17.92
C ASN A 60 24.30 4.53 17.96
N GLU A 61 25.37 4.04 18.60
CA GLU A 61 26.69 4.67 18.75
C GLU A 61 27.47 4.75 17.42
N LEU A 62 27.06 4.03 16.40
CA LEU A 62 27.73 4.04 15.09
C LEU A 62 27.40 5.28 14.24
N PHE A 63 26.36 6.03 14.61
CA PHE A 63 25.96 7.23 13.89
C PHE A 63 26.48 8.48 14.59
N ASP A 64 27.27 9.27 13.88
CA ASP A 64 27.91 10.47 14.35
C ASP A 64 27.95 11.60 13.29
N ASP A 65 28.55 12.73 13.63
CA ASP A 65 28.68 13.93 12.78
C ASP A 65 29.54 13.74 11.52
N SER A 66 30.19 12.59 11.36
CA SER A 66 30.97 12.28 10.16
C SER A 66 30.11 11.83 8.97
N PHE A 67 28.82 11.57 9.20
CA PHE A 67 27.90 11.22 8.15
C PHE A 67 27.28 12.46 7.49
N ASP A 68 27.26 12.48 6.18
CA ASP A 68 26.69 13.55 5.37
C ASP A 68 25.16 13.42 5.21
N LEU A 69 24.63 12.20 5.38
CA LEU A 69 23.23 11.87 5.10
C LEU A 69 22.76 10.65 5.89
N LEU A 70 21.56 10.73 6.42
CA LEU A 70 20.79 9.59 6.94
C LEU A 70 19.69 9.18 5.95
N VAL A 71 19.77 7.97 5.42
CA VAL A 71 18.66 7.36 4.66
C VAL A 71 17.87 6.46 5.61
N LYS A 72 16.66 6.89 5.95
CA LYS A 72 15.81 6.23 6.95
C LYS A 72 14.74 5.36 6.27
N ASN A 73 14.64 4.09 6.69
CA ASN A 73 13.50 3.26 6.29
C ASN A 73 12.19 3.83 6.88
N PRO A 74 11.10 3.91 6.11
CA PRO A 74 9.82 4.45 6.57
C PRO A 74 9.25 3.78 7.83
N GLY A 75 9.60 2.51 8.09
CA GLY A 75 9.19 1.79 9.29
C GLY A 75 9.93 2.18 10.58
N VAL A 76 11.00 2.96 10.47
CA VAL A 76 11.73 3.47 11.65
C VAL A 76 10.98 4.66 12.25
N LYS A 77 10.71 4.60 13.55
CA LYS A 77 9.97 5.65 14.27
C LYS A 77 10.77 6.97 14.36
N PHE A 78 10.04 8.07 14.46
CA PHE A 78 10.66 9.41 14.57
C PHE A 78 11.39 9.65 15.89
N ASP A 79 11.04 8.91 16.94
CA ASP A 79 11.69 8.97 18.26
C ASP A 79 12.93 8.06 18.39
N HIS A 80 13.34 7.39 17.32
CA HIS A 80 14.54 6.56 17.29
C HIS A 80 15.79 7.38 17.64
N PRO A 81 16.72 6.89 18.49
CA PRO A 81 17.89 7.66 18.92
C PRO A 81 18.72 8.24 17.77
N ILE A 82 19.00 7.47 16.72
CA ILE A 82 19.73 7.95 15.53
C ILE A 82 18.97 9.07 14.81
N VAL A 83 17.63 8.99 14.71
CA VAL A 83 16.83 10.04 14.08
C VAL A 83 16.87 11.32 14.89
N LYS A 84 16.75 11.23 16.22
CA LYS A 84 16.89 12.39 17.12
C LYS A 84 18.27 13.03 17.01
N TYR A 85 19.32 12.20 17.03
CA TYR A 85 20.69 12.69 16.86
C TYR A 85 20.86 13.46 15.54
N ALA A 86 20.38 12.89 14.43
CA ALA A 86 20.45 13.54 13.13
C ALA A 86 19.73 14.90 13.11
N VAL A 87 18.54 15.01 13.74
CA VAL A 87 17.81 16.29 13.86
C VAL A 87 18.61 17.30 14.70
N GLU A 88 19.13 16.89 15.87
CA GLU A 88 19.89 17.76 16.80
C GLU A 88 21.18 18.30 16.15
N HIS A 89 21.83 17.49 15.28
CA HIS A 89 23.09 17.85 14.62
C HIS A 89 22.89 18.35 13.19
N ASN A 90 21.63 18.60 12.75
CA ASN A 90 21.29 19.10 11.42
C ASN A 90 21.79 18.21 10.28
N ILE A 91 21.90 16.89 10.48
CA ILE A 91 22.20 15.93 9.42
C ILE A 91 20.91 15.67 8.63
N LYS A 92 20.97 15.81 7.31
CA LYS A 92 19.79 15.62 6.45
C LYS A 92 19.26 14.18 6.55
N ILE A 93 17.95 14.04 6.77
CA ILE A 93 17.24 12.74 6.82
C ILE A 93 16.36 12.65 5.59
N ILE A 94 16.49 11.60 4.79
CA ILE A 94 15.60 11.30 3.66
C ILE A 94 15.19 9.83 3.71
N ASN A 95 14.16 9.48 2.96
CA ASN A 95 13.85 8.08 2.67
C ASN A 95 14.32 7.66 1.27
N GLU A 96 14.11 6.39 0.94
CA GLU A 96 14.55 5.84 -0.35
C GLU A 96 13.81 6.45 -1.55
N ILE A 97 12.55 6.88 -1.39
CA ILE A 97 11.78 7.51 -2.47
C ILE A 97 12.35 8.89 -2.80
N GLU A 98 12.60 9.71 -1.78
CA GLU A 98 13.23 11.02 -1.98
C GLU A 98 14.59 10.88 -2.65
N MET A 99 15.39 9.90 -2.20
CA MET A 99 16.70 9.61 -2.79
C MET A 99 16.57 9.20 -4.26
N ALA A 100 15.69 8.27 -4.57
CA ALA A 100 15.50 7.77 -5.93
C ALA A 100 14.84 8.81 -6.84
N TYR A 101 13.93 9.65 -6.33
CA TYR A 101 13.34 10.77 -7.05
C TYR A 101 14.42 11.70 -7.67
N HIS A 102 15.46 12.00 -6.90
CA HIS A 102 16.59 12.78 -7.39
C HIS A 102 17.40 12.11 -8.51
N LEU A 103 17.21 10.82 -8.71
CA LEU A 103 17.92 10.02 -9.72
C LEU A 103 17.04 9.68 -10.93
N LEU A 104 15.78 10.09 -10.93
CA LEU A 104 14.87 9.84 -12.05
C LEU A 104 15.40 10.46 -13.36
N PRO A 105 15.25 9.76 -14.49
CA PRO A 105 15.51 10.32 -15.81
C PRO A 105 14.63 11.55 -16.10
N LYS A 106 15.07 12.38 -17.03
CA LYS A 106 14.33 13.58 -17.43
C LYS A 106 12.99 13.23 -18.09
N GLY A 107 11.99 14.07 -17.83
CA GLY A 107 10.68 13.97 -18.48
C GLY A 107 9.80 12.82 -17.99
N VAL A 108 10.22 12.07 -16.97
CA VAL A 108 9.35 11.05 -16.34
C VAL A 108 8.11 11.74 -15.80
N LYS A 109 6.93 11.25 -16.21
CA LYS A 109 5.63 11.72 -15.73
C LYS A 109 5.30 11.02 -14.41
N LEU A 110 5.40 11.74 -13.31
CA LEU A 110 5.24 11.21 -11.96
C LEU A 110 3.81 11.42 -11.44
N ILE A 111 3.14 10.31 -11.15
CA ILE A 111 1.79 10.26 -10.57
C ILE A 111 1.92 9.69 -9.16
N ALA A 112 1.53 10.45 -8.13
CA ALA A 112 1.61 10.04 -6.74
C ALA A 112 0.22 10.00 -6.09
N ILE A 113 -0.12 8.89 -5.45
CA ILE A 113 -1.44 8.65 -4.88
C ILE A 113 -1.31 8.40 -3.39
N THR A 114 -1.97 9.24 -2.57
CA THR A 114 -2.06 9.08 -1.12
C THR A 114 -3.50 9.19 -0.63
N GLY A 115 -3.70 8.91 0.64
CA GLY A 115 -4.98 8.99 1.34
C GLY A 115 -5.02 8.01 2.51
N THR A 116 -6.10 8.00 3.27
CA THR A 116 -6.29 6.99 4.32
C THR A 116 -6.68 5.66 3.70
N ASN A 117 -7.72 5.64 2.89
CA ASN A 117 -8.26 4.47 2.21
C ASN A 117 -8.23 4.62 0.68
N GLY A 118 -8.31 3.50 -0.06
CA GLY A 118 -8.44 3.50 -1.51
C GLY A 118 -7.11 3.69 -2.27
N LYS A 119 -6.01 4.01 -1.62
CA LYS A 119 -4.69 4.20 -2.26
C LYS A 119 -4.32 3.06 -3.21
N THR A 120 -4.28 1.85 -2.68
CA THR A 120 -3.82 0.67 -3.44
C THR A 120 -4.70 0.39 -4.65
N THR A 121 -6.04 0.44 -4.48
CA THR A 121 -6.99 0.23 -5.58
C THR A 121 -6.84 1.31 -6.65
N THR A 122 -6.77 2.58 -6.24
CA THR A 122 -6.58 3.71 -7.15
C THR A 122 -5.25 3.60 -7.89
N THR A 123 -4.16 3.30 -7.18
CA THR A 123 -2.82 3.16 -7.78
C THR A 123 -2.76 2.01 -8.78
N SER A 124 -3.31 0.85 -8.42
CA SER A 124 -3.32 -0.31 -9.31
C SER A 124 -4.19 -0.09 -10.54
N LEU A 125 -5.40 0.47 -10.38
CA LEU A 125 -6.28 0.78 -11.52
C LEU A 125 -5.64 1.83 -12.43
N THR A 126 -5.02 2.86 -11.85
CA THR A 126 -4.27 3.87 -12.61
C THR A 126 -3.12 3.24 -13.40
N TYR A 127 -2.34 2.38 -12.73
CA TYR A 127 -1.24 1.67 -13.39
C TYR A 127 -1.73 0.83 -14.57
N GLU A 128 -2.80 0.07 -14.40
CA GLU A 128 -3.39 -0.73 -15.48
C GLU A 128 -3.82 0.14 -16.67
N ILE A 129 -4.55 1.24 -16.43
CA ILE A 129 -4.99 2.14 -17.50
C ILE A 129 -3.78 2.75 -18.24
N VAL A 130 -2.79 3.25 -17.48
CA VAL A 130 -1.61 3.89 -18.06
C VAL A 130 -0.74 2.87 -18.81
N SER A 131 -0.59 1.65 -18.27
CA SER A 131 0.16 0.56 -18.93
C SER A 131 -0.48 0.11 -20.24
N HIS A 132 -1.81 0.05 -20.31
CA HIS A 132 -2.52 -0.27 -21.55
C HIS A 132 -2.38 0.85 -22.60
N ALA A 133 -2.37 2.10 -22.14
CA ALA A 133 -2.17 3.25 -23.04
C ALA A 133 -0.70 3.42 -23.52
N PHE A 134 0.26 3.09 -22.66
CA PHE A 134 1.70 3.28 -22.89
C PHE A 134 2.50 2.01 -22.58
N PRO A 135 2.34 0.93 -23.36
CA PRO A 135 2.97 -0.36 -23.09
C PRO A 135 4.50 -0.27 -23.00
N GLY A 136 5.07 -0.91 -21.97
CA GLY A 136 6.53 -0.96 -21.75
C GLY A 136 7.17 0.36 -21.30
N ARG A 137 6.35 1.40 -21.01
CA ARG A 137 6.79 2.73 -20.57
C ARG A 137 6.16 3.15 -19.24
N THR A 138 5.45 2.24 -18.56
CA THR A 138 4.78 2.52 -17.30
C THR A 138 5.37 1.67 -16.20
N HIS A 139 5.68 2.30 -15.07
CA HIS A 139 6.29 1.67 -13.91
C HIS A 139 5.43 1.88 -12.67
N LEU A 140 5.42 0.88 -11.79
CA LEU A 140 4.71 0.90 -10.52
C LEU A 140 5.71 0.85 -9.37
N ALA A 141 5.59 1.77 -8.40
CA ALA A 141 6.49 1.80 -7.24
C ALA A 141 5.83 2.36 -5.97
N GLY A 142 6.59 2.36 -4.87
CA GLY A 142 6.22 2.99 -3.60
C GLY A 142 5.74 2.00 -2.55
N ASN A 143 4.67 2.34 -1.85
CA ASN A 143 4.09 1.51 -0.78
C ASN A 143 3.38 0.25 -1.30
N ILE A 144 3.17 0.14 -2.60
CA ILE A 144 2.66 -1.03 -3.33
C ILE A 144 3.70 -1.49 -4.34
N GLY A 145 3.77 -2.79 -4.58
CA GLY A 145 4.69 -3.37 -5.57
C GLY A 145 6.13 -3.33 -5.07
N PHE A 146 6.93 -2.47 -5.69
CA PHE A 146 8.38 -2.42 -5.48
C PHE A 146 8.84 -1.06 -4.95
N PRO A 147 9.87 -1.00 -4.09
CA PRO A 147 10.55 0.25 -3.77
C PRO A 147 10.97 0.99 -5.04
N LEU A 148 10.96 2.33 -5.03
CA LEU A 148 11.39 3.09 -6.20
C LEU A 148 12.83 2.78 -6.58
N CYS A 149 13.70 2.59 -5.59
CA CYS A 149 15.08 2.18 -5.80
C CYS A 149 15.25 0.82 -6.51
N GLU A 150 14.25 -0.07 -6.44
CA GLU A 150 14.31 -1.34 -7.15
C GLU A 150 13.99 -1.20 -8.64
N VAL A 151 13.06 -0.33 -8.99
CA VAL A 151 12.59 -0.16 -10.36
C VAL A 151 13.30 0.92 -11.17
N ILE A 152 14.01 1.82 -10.50
CA ILE A 152 14.57 3.03 -11.12
C ILE A 152 15.55 2.74 -12.27
N GLU A 153 16.30 1.62 -12.19
CA GLU A 153 17.25 1.21 -13.25
C GLU A 153 16.54 0.85 -14.57
N ASN A 154 15.21 0.56 -14.51
CA ASN A 154 14.39 0.22 -15.68
C ASN A 154 13.64 1.42 -16.25
N ILE A 155 13.57 2.55 -15.53
CA ILE A 155 12.85 3.76 -15.94
C ILE A 155 13.69 4.52 -16.95
N LYS A 156 13.07 4.94 -18.05
CA LYS A 156 13.70 5.73 -19.13
C LYS A 156 13.13 7.14 -19.20
N GLU A 157 13.77 7.99 -19.98
CA GLU A 157 13.27 9.35 -20.23
C GLU A 157 11.86 9.32 -20.83
N ASN A 158 11.01 10.20 -20.33
CA ASN A 158 9.60 10.36 -20.72
C ASN A 158 8.71 9.15 -20.43
N ASP A 159 9.11 8.22 -19.54
CA ASP A 159 8.25 7.16 -19.03
C ASP A 159 7.23 7.69 -18.02
N TYR A 160 6.30 6.82 -17.63
CA TYR A 160 5.26 7.09 -16.65
C TYR A 160 5.57 6.30 -15.38
N LEU A 161 5.50 6.98 -14.22
CA LEU A 161 5.72 6.37 -12.92
C LEU A 161 4.49 6.58 -12.04
N VAL A 162 3.80 5.51 -11.72
CA VAL A 162 2.63 5.52 -10.83
C VAL A 162 3.05 5.01 -9.46
N MET A 163 2.82 5.82 -8.43
CA MET A 163 3.29 5.53 -7.08
C MET A 163 2.19 5.59 -6.03
N GLU A 164 2.14 4.57 -5.18
CA GLU A 164 1.43 4.66 -3.91
C GLU A 164 2.34 5.27 -2.84
N ILE A 165 1.88 6.33 -2.16
CA ILE A 165 2.65 6.98 -1.10
C ILE A 165 1.94 6.84 0.24
N GLY A 166 2.61 6.17 1.18
CA GLY A 166 2.20 6.08 2.58
C GLY A 166 2.58 7.33 3.37
N VAL A 167 1.89 7.59 4.48
CA VAL A 167 2.18 8.78 5.32
C VAL A 167 3.60 8.75 5.90
N PRO A 168 4.14 7.60 6.38
CA PRO A 168 5.51 7.56 6.87
C PRO A 168 6.57 7.93 5.82
N GLN A 169 6.25 7.74 4.53
CA GLN A 169 7.14 8.14 3.44
C GLN A 169 7.09 9.65 3.18
N LEU A 170 5.90 10.26 3.30
CA LEU A 170 5.70 11.71 3.09
C LEU A 170 6.48 12.56 4.09
N HIS A 171 6.68 12.07 5.31
CA HIS A 171 7.37 12.81 6.38
C HIS A 171 8.79 13.26 5.99
N ASP A 172 9.51 12.41 5.26
CA ASP A 172 10.93 12.64 4.92
C ASP A 172 11.10 13.16 3.47
N PHE A 173 10.06 13.79 2.90
CA PHE A 173 10.13 14.43 1.59
C PHE A 173 10.56 15.90 1.70
N TYR A 174 11.45 16.31 0.81
CA TYR A 174 11.94 17.69 0.67
C TYR A 174 11.69 18.24 -0.73
N ASP A 175 12.21 17.56 -1.75
CA ASP A 175 12.20 18.00 -3.14
C ASP A 175 11.17 17.25 -3.99
N PHE A 176 10.59 16.16 -3.46
CA PHE A 176 9.59 15.35 -4.15
C PHE A 176 8.43 16.20 -4.69
N ASN A 177 8.23 16.17 -6.01
CA ASN A 177 7.27 17.01 -6.71
C ASN A 177 6.60 16.24 -7.85
N PRO A 178 5.50 15.51 -7.61
CA PRO A 178 4.80 14.79 -8.66
C PRO A 178 4.07 15.72 -9.62
N ASP A 179 3.96 15.35 -10.88
CA ASP A 179 3.17 16.09 -11.89
C ASP A 179 1.68 16.07 -11.53
N ILE A 180 1.20 14.90 -11.09
CA ILE A 180 -0.18 14.67 -10.65
C ILE A 180 -0.13 14.03 -9.26
N ALA A 181 -0.76 14.67 -8.29
CA ALA A 181 -0.92 14.11 -6.95
C ALA A 181 -2.40 13.92 -6.61
N VAL A 182 -2.74 12.78 -6.00
CA VAL A 182 -4.10 12.43 -5.60
C VAL A 182 -4.20 12.30 -4.09
N LEU A 183 -5.20 12.93 -3.51
CA LEU A 183 -5.64 12.71 -2.14
C LEU A 183 -7.03 12.06 -2.15
N THR A 184 -7.06 10.73 -1.95
CA THR A 184 -8.32 9.97 -2.04
C THR A 184 -9.30 10.33 -0.93
N ASN A 185 -8.84 10.39 0.30
CA ASN A 185 -9.62 10.76 1.47
C ASN A 185 -8.73 10.93 2.70
N ILE A 186 -9.30 11.51 3.76
CA ILE A 186 -8.72 11.59 5.09
C ILE A 186 -9.71 11.08 6.11
N TYR A 187 -9.29 10.10 6.90
CA TYR A 187 -9.96 9.59 8.08
C TYR A 187 -8.94 9.47 9.21
N GLU A 188 -9.40 9.29 10.42
CA GLU A 188 -8.52 9.07 11.57
C GLU A 188 -7.79 7.73 11.42
N ALA A 189 -6.46 7.77 11.45
CA ALA A 189 -5.60 6.60 11.35
C ALA A 189 -4.18 6.92 11.83
N HIS A 190 -3.42 5.90 12.24
CA HIS A 190 -2.00 5.99 12.61
C HIS A 190 -1.68 7.00 13.72
N LEU A 191 -2.58 7.22 14.68
CA LEU A 191 -2.34 8.11 15.83
C LEU A 191 -1.22 7.61 16.74
N ASP A 192 -0.98 6.30 16.78
CA ASP A 192 0.15 5.65 17.44
C ASP A 192 1.52 6.12 16.94
N MET A 193 1.60 6.54 15.67
CA MET A 193 2.83 7.02 15.03
C MET A 193 2.89 8.56 14.96
N PHE A 194 1.75 9.21 14.72
CA PHE A 194 1.70 10.66 14.47
C PHE A 194 1.19 11.48 15.67
N GLY A 195 0.69 10.83 16.72
CA GLY A 195 0.23 11.46 17.95
C GLY A 195 -1.08 12.25 17.81
N THR A 196 -1.18 13.16 16.84
CA THR A 196 -2.38 13.98 16.62
C THR A 196 -2.90 13.89 15.19
N ARG A 197 -4.21 14.16 15.02
CA ARG A 197 -4.87 14.22 13.71
C ARG A 197 -4.33 15.36 12.86
N GLU A 198 -4.02 16.48 13.49
CA GLU A 198 -3.47 17.66 12.82
C GLU A 198 -2.11 17.33 12.20
N TYR A 199 -1.22 16.72 12.95
CA TYR A 199 0.11 16.33 12.46
C TYR A 199 0.03 15.26 11.36
N TYR A 200 -0.91 14.32 11.47
CA TYR A 200 -1.20 13.36 10.40
C TYR A 200 -1.65 14.05 9.12
N ASN A 201 -2.55 15.04 9.22
CA ASN A 201 -3.06 15.81 8.09
C ASN A 201 -1.97 16.66 7.43
N GLU A 202 -1.14 17.33 8.23
CA GLU A 202 0.01 18.11 7.74
C GLU A 202 0.98 17.21 6.95
N ASN A 203 1.29 16.01 7.47
CA ASN A 203 2.15 15.09 6.74
C ASN A 203 1.51 14.62 5.41
N LYS A 204 0.20 14.42 5.34
CA LYS A 204 -0.46 14.11 4.06
C LYS A 204 -0.37 15.24 3.05
N LEU A 205 -0.42 16.50 3.48
CA LEU A 205 -0.28 17.65 2.60
C LEU A 205 1.11 17.76 1.97
N ARG A 206 2.12 17.11 2.53
CA ARG A 206 3.49 17.14 1.99
C ARG A 206 3.59 16.59 0.57
N ILE A 207 2.62 15.79 0.11
CA ILE A 207 2.55 15.35 -1.29
C ILE A 207 2.41 16.55 -2.25
N PHE A 208 1.89 17.68 -1.78
CA PHE A 208 1.68 18.91 -2.55
C PHE A 208 2.67 20.03 -2.18
N GLN A 209 3.64 19.78 -1.28
CA GLN A 209 4.46 20.86 -0.70
C GLN A 209 5.26 21.65 -1.74
N ASN A 210 5.71 21.00 -2.81
CA ASN A 210 6.51 21.59 -3.88
C ASN A 210 5.68 21.92 -5.14
N HIS A 211 4.37 21.68 -5.11
CA HIS A 211 3.49 21.98 -6.22
C HIS A 211 3.43 23.46 -6.53
N THR A 212 3.34 23.75 -7.79
CA THR A 212 3.00 25.05 -8.38
C THR A 212 1.66 24.94 -9.12
N LYS A 213 1.20 25.98 -9.77
CA LYS A 213 0.01 25.94 -10.63
C LYS A 213 0.14 25.00 -11.84
N ASP A 214 1.37 24.59 -12.17
CA ASP A 214 1.64 23.69 -13.29
C ASP A 214 1.42 22.20 -12.91
N ASN A 215 1.36 21.91 -11.60
CA ASN A 215 1.06 20.57 -11.08
C ASN A 215 -0.43 20.40 -10.83
N ILE A 216 -0.94 19.19 -10.97
CA ILE A 216 -2.35 18.85 -10.79
C ILE A 216 -2.57 18.17 -9.45
N ALA A 217 -3.54 18.66 -8.69
CA ALA A 217 -4.04 18.01 -7.48
C ALA A 217 -5.46 17.49 -7.70
N ILE A 218 -5.64 16.19 -7.58
CA ILE A 218 -6.94 15.50 -7.65
C ILE A 218 -7.42 15.22 -6.22
N ILE A 219 -8.56 15.80 -5.83
CA ILE A 219 -9.01 15.88 -4.46
C ILE A 219 -10.46 15.41 -4.32
N ASN A 220 -10.73 14.59 -3.30
CA ASN A 220 -12.08 14.17 -2.97
C ASN A 220 -12.87 15.32 -2.32
N LYS A 221 -13.77 15.96 -3.07
CA LYS A 221 -14.67 17.01 -2.58
C LYS A 221 -15.75 16.45 -1.64
N GLY A 222 -16.11 15.18 -1.84
CA GLY A 222 -17.06 14.47 -0.99
C GLY A 222 -16.49 14.06 0.38
N ASN A 223 -15.17 14.15 0.58
CA ASN A 223 -14.53 13.98 1.88
C ASN A 223 -14.19 15.36 2.47
N GLU A 224 -14.94 15.77 3.49
CA GLU A 224 -14.87 17.10 4.08
C GLU A 224 -13.47 17.49 4.53
N ASP A 225 -12.74 16.58 5.19
CA ASP A 225 -11.38 16.85 5.66
C ASP A 225 -10.39 17.03 4.50
N ALA A 226 -10.42 16.15 3.50
CA ALA A 226 -9.56 16.26 2.33
C ALA A 226 -9.80 17.59 1.60
N TYR A 227 -11.06 17.96 1.41
CA TYR A 227 -11.43 19.22 0.79
C TYR A 227 -10.98 20.43 1.62
N ARG A 228 -11.20 20.38 2.94
CA ARG A 228 -10.88 21.49 3.86
C ARG A 228 -9.39 21.77 3.93
N ILE A 229 -8.55 20.74 4.11
CA ILE A 229 -7.09 20.94 4.29
C ILE A 229 -6.38 21.34 3.01
N THR A 230 -6.94 21.01 1.83
CA THR A 230 -6.32 21.31 0.52
C THR A 230 -6.71 22.69 -0.03
N LYS A 231 -7.50 23.50 0.68
CA LYS A 231 -7.94 24.82 0.19
C LYS A 231 -6.79 25.71 -0.28
N ASN A 232 -5.68 25.72 0.45
CA ASN A 232 -4.56 26.64 0.26
C ASN A 232 -3.36 26.08 -0.51
N ILE A 233 -3.45 24.86 -1.07
CA ILE A 233 -2.37 24.32 -1.91
C ILE A 233 -2.26 25.11 -3.21
N LYS A 234 -1.05 25.17 -3.77
CA LYS A 234 -0.75 25.99 -4.96
C LYS A 234 -1.11 25.31 -6.28
N SER A 235 -1.37 24.02 -6.26
CA SER A 235 -1.68 23.19 -7.42
C SER A 235 -2.93 23.67 -8.17
N THR A 236 -3.01 23.40 -9.47
CA THR A 236 -4.29 23.36 -10.19
C THR A 236 -5.14 22.24 -9.62
N LYS A 237 -6.24 22.60 -8.96
CA LYS A 237 -7.12 21.66 -8.25
C LYS A 237 -8.20 21.13 -9.17
N LYS A 238 -8.42 19.83 -9.15
CA LYS A 238 -9.53 19.13 -9.80
C LYS A 238 -10.21 18.23 -8.78
N TYR A 239 -11.52 18.14 -8.84
CA TYR A 239 -12.29 17.50 -7.78
C TYR A 239 -13.02 16.25 -8.27
N PHE A 240 -13.27 15.31 -7.35
CA PHE A 240 -14.21 14.22 -7.58
C PHE A 240 -15.10 14.01 -6.37
N THR A 241 -16.28 13.46 -6.61
CA THR A 241 -17.24 13.11 -5.55
C THR A 241 -18.30 12.13 -6.04
N SER A 242 -18.72 11.21 -5.18
CA SER A 242 -19.87 10.34 -5.42
C SER A 242 -21.18 10.89 -4.82
N LYS A 243 -21.15 12.08 -4.19
CA LYS A 243 -22.25 12.59 -3.38
C LYS A 243 -23.11 13.65 -4.08
N GLU A 244 -22.56 14.38 -5.03
CA GLU A 244 -23.21 15.49 -5.71
C GLU A 244 -22.68 15.67 -7.14
N VAL A 245 -23.43 16.38 -7.98
CA VAL A 245 -22.95 16.82 -9.31
C VAL A 245 -22.06 18.04 -9.12
N ILE A 246 -20.91 18.04 -9.79
CA ILE A 246 -19.96 19.16 -9.77
C ILE A 246 -19.56 19.55 -11.20
N ASP A 247 -19.18 20.82 -11.40
CA ASP A 247 -18.80 21.35 -12.73
C ASP A 247 -17.29 21.31 -12.98
N ASP A 248 -16.49 20.96 -11.96
CA ASP A 248 -15.02 21.12 -11.94
C ASP A 248 -14.26 19.77 -11.79
N GLY A 249 -14.85 18.69 -12.30
CA GLY A 249 -14.16 17.40 -12.21
C GLY A 249 -14.98 16.16 -12.55
N CYS A 250 -14.88 15.15 -11.68
CA CYS A 250 -15.49 13.84 -11.89
C CYS A 250 -16.57 13.55 -10.84
N TYR A 251 -17.74 13.07 -11.25
CA TYR A 251 -18.86 12.80 -10.35
C TYR A 251 -19.71 11.61 -10.76
N LEU A 252 -20.48 11.09 -9.79
CA LEU A 252 -21.47 10.02 -10.01
C LEU A 252 -22.87 10.62 -10.17
N LYS A 253 -23.57 10.25 -11.24
CA LYS A 253 -24.98 10.60 -11.45
C LYS A 253 -25.68 9.47 -12.18
N ASP A 254 -26.85 9.03 -11.70
CA ASP A 254 -27.72 8.04 -12.35
C ASP A 254 -26.97 6.77 -12.77
N ASN A 255 -26.12 6.22 -11.88
CA ASN A 255 -25.22 5.08 -12.10
C ASN A 255 -24.13 5.29 -13.16
N TYR A 256 -23.86 6.53 -13.58
CA TYR A 256 -22.79 6.86 -14.50
C TYR A 256 -21.73 7.74 -13.86
N ILE A 257 -20.46 7.44 -14.15
CA ILE A 257 -19.36 8.34 -13.84
C ILE A 257 -19.21 9.31 -15.00
N TYR A 258 -19.22 10.60 -14.66
CA TYR A 258 -18.98 11.72 -15.58
C TYR A 258 -17.63 12.36 -15.30
N TYR A 259 -16.95 12.81 -16.35
CA TYR A 259 -15.81 13.70 -16.27
C TYR A 259 -16.20 15.03 -16.94
N TYR A 260 -16.40 16.08 -16.15
CA TYR A 260 -17.15 17.26 -16.56
C TYR A 260 -18.53 16.87 -17.15
N ASP A 261 -18.82 17.27 -18.37
CA ASP A 261 -20.07 16.91 -19.06
C ASP A 261 -20.00 15.59 -19.84
N GLU A 262 -18.83 14.96 -19.87
CA GLU A 262 -18.60 13.74 -20.63
C GLU A 262 -18.97 12.50 -19.83
N LYS A 263 -19.91 11.72 -20.35
CA LYS A 263 -20.32 10.44 -19.78
C LYS A 263 -19.27 9.37 -20.07
N ILE A 264 -18.63 8.81 -19.05
CA ILE A 264 -17.51 7.90 -19.19
C ILE A 264 -17.95 6.43 -19.14
N ILE A 265 -18.58 6.00 -18.03
CA ILE A 265 -18.92 4.59 -17.82
C ILE A 265 -20.18 4.42 -16.96
N ASP A 266 -21.00 3.40 -17.25
CA ASP A 266 -22.00 2.88 -16.33
C ASP A 266 -21.31 2.04 -15.26
N VAL A 267 -21.49 2.39 -13.98
CA VAL A 267 -20.83 1.66 -12.88
C VAL A 267 -21.27 0.21 -12.75
N ASN A 268 -22.45 -0.14 -13.32
CA ASN A 268 -22.93 -1.52 -13.35
C ASN A 268 -22.09 -2.41 -14.29
N GLU A 269 -21.37 -1.84 -15.23
CA GLU A 269 -20.45 -2.56 -16.12
C GLU A 269 -19.08 -2.86 -15.48
N ALA A 270 -18.74 -2.18 -14.38
CA ALA A 270 -17.50 -2.42 -13.67
C ALA A 270 -17.59 -3.65 -12.76
N LYS A 271 -16.53 -4.45 -12.67
CA LYS A 271 -16.46 -5.60 -11.74
C LYS A 271 -16.41 -5.15 -10.27
N LEU A 272 -15.72 -4.04 -9.99
CA LEU A 272 -15.67 -3.46 -8.64
C LEU A 272 -16.91 -2.60 -8.38
N GLN A 273 -17.67 -2.96 -7.35
CA GLN A 273 -18.91 -2.27 -6.97
C GLN A 273 -18.74 -1.47 -5.67
N GLY A 274 -19.60 -0.49 -5.47
CA GLY A 274 -19.71 0.31 -4.26
C GLY A 274 -19.07 1.69 -4.38
N ASN A 275 -19.65 2.67 -3.68
CA ASN A 275 -19.30 4.09 -3.80
C ASN A 275 -17.80 4.38 -3.59
N HIS A 276 -17.15 3.68 -2.65
CA HIS A 276 -15.71 3.83 -2.43
C HIS A 276 -14.89 3.40 -3.65
N ASN A 277 -15.32 2.36 -4.38
CA ASN A 277 -14.66 1.94 -5.61
C ASN A 277 -14.99 2.87 -6.78
N TYR A 278 -16.20 3.44 -6.83
CA TYR A 278 -16.52 4.45 -7.82
C TYR A 278 -15.65 5.72 -7.63
N GLU A 279 -15.38 6.12 -6.40
CA GLU A 279 -14.43 7.20 -6.09
C GLU A 279 -12.98 6.85 -6.52
N ASN A 280 -12.54 5.59 -6.31
CA ASN A 280 -11.24 5.12 -6.80
C ASN A 280 -11.16 5.15 -8.34
N MET A 281 -12.26 4.76 -9.04
CA MET A 281 -12.36 4.84 -10.49
C MET A 281 -12.32 6.30 -10.97
N MET A 282 -13.03 7.22 -10.31
CA MET A 282 -12.99 8.64 -10.66
C MET A 282 -11.58 9.21 -10.60
N CYS A 283 -10.79 8.84 -9.55
CA CYS A 283 -9.39 9.23 -9.47
C CYS A 283 -8.58 8.74 -10.69
N ALA A 284 -8.72 7.45 -11.03
CA ALA A 284 -7.99 6.86 -12.15
C ALA A 284 -8.43 7.45 -13.51
N ILE A 285 -9.74 7.70 -13.69
CA ILE A 285 -10.29 8.38 -14.87
C ILE A 285 -9.67 9.77 -15.01
N MET A 286 -9.66 10.56 -13.93
CA MET A 286 -9.11 11.92 -13.96
C MET A 286 -7.63 11.92 -14.32
N ILE A 287 -6.82 11.03 -13.72
CA ILE A 287 -5.40 10.88 -14.07
C ILE A 287 -5.27 10.54 -15.55
N ALA A 288 -6.03 9.56 -16.03
CA ALA A 288 -5.97 9.11 -17.42
C ALA A 288 -6.34 10.25 -18.40
N LYS A 289 -7.36 11.05 -18.10
CA LYS A 289 -7.77 12.21 -18.89
C LYS A 289 -6.68 13.30 -18.92
N GLU A 290 -5.98 13.53 -17.80
CA GLU A 290 -4.84 14.47 -17.74
C GLU A 290 -3.64 13.98 -18.56
N LEU A 291 -3.49 12.69 -18.73
CA LEU A 291 -2.47 12.08 -19.60
C LEU A 291 -2.92 11.96 -21.07
N GLY A 292 -4.12 12.42 -21.42
CA GLY A 292 -4.67 12.38 -22.77
C GLY A 292 -5.09 10.98 -23.23
N ILE A 293 -5.33 10.05 -22.31
CA ILE A 293 -5.76 8.67 -22.62
C ILE A 293 -7.21 8.67 -23.10
N LYS A 294 -7.46 7.92 -24.17
CA LYS A 294 -8.81 7.83 -24.79
C LYS A 294 -9.78 7.04 -23.91
N ASN A 295 -11.05 7.42 -23.94
CA ASN A 295 -12.10 6.79 -23.13
C ASN A 295 -12.25 5.30 -23.34
N ASN A 296 -12.12 4.81 -24.57
CA ASN A 296 -12.22 3.37 -24.81
C ASN A 296 -11.19 2.57 -24.01
N VAL A 297 -9.94 3.02 -23.93
CA VAL A 297 -8.89 2.38 -23.10
C VAL A 297 -9.27 2.43 -21.61
N ILE A 298 -9.75 3.58 -21.14
CA ILE A 298 -10.16 3.76 -19.74
C ILE A 298 -11.30 2.79 -19.39
N VAL A 299 -12.34 2.77 -20.22
CA VAL A 299 -13.55 1.96 -20.00
C VAL A 299 -13.24 0.47 -20.06
N ASP A 300 -12.47 0.04 -21.07
CA ASP A 300 -12.11 -1.37 -21.23
C ASP A 300 -11.36 -1.90 -20.01
N VAL A 301 -10.38 -1.13 -19.50
CA VAL A 301 -9.63 -1.52 -18.29
C VAL A 301 -10.55 -1.53 -17.06
N ILE A 302 -11.40 -0.52 -16.85
CA ILE A 302 -12.29 -0.48 -15.68
C ILE A 302 -13.25 -1.67 -15.66
N LYS A 303 -13.79 -2.05 -16.81
CA LYS A 303 -14.67 -3.22 -16.94
C LYS A 303 -13.99 -4.54 -16.57
N GLU A 304 -12.71 -4.67 -16.87
CA GLU A 304 -11.93 -5.88 -16.60
C GLU A 304 -11.28 -5.89 -15.23
N PHE A 305 -11.06 -4.74 -14.61
CA PHE A 305 -10.35 -4.62 -13.34
C PHE A 305 -11.16 -5.20 -12.18
N SER A 306 -10.71 -6.32 -11.63
CA SER A 306 -11.38 -7.06 -10.54
C SER A 306 -10.84 -6.70 -9.13
N GLY A 307 -9.97 -5.70 -9.03
CA GLY A 307 -9.33 -5.30 -7.78
C GLY A 307 -7.86 -5.70 -7.70
N VAL A 308 -7.29 -5.50 -6.53
CA VAL A 308 -5.89 -5.81 -6.26
C VAL A 308 -5.78 -7.26 -5.84
N GLU A 309 -4.94 -8.02 -6.51
CA GLU A 309 -4.67 -9.41 -6.17
C GLU A 309 -4.28 -9.54 -4.69
N HIS A 310 -4.81 -10.55 -4.04
CA HIS A 310 -4.63 -10.83 -2.60
C HIS A 310 -5.14 -9.77 -1.61
N ARG A 311 -5.97 -8.81 -2.06
CA ARG A 311 -6.58 -7.79 -1.19
C ARG A 311 -8.10 -7.73 -1.35
N ILE A 312 -8.82 -8.40 -0.46
CA ILE A 312 -10.27 -8.60 -0.51
C ILE A 312 -10.69 -9.02 -1.94
N GLU A 313 -9.81 -9.79 -2.58
CA GLU A 313 -9.97 -10.23 -3.97
C GLU A 313 -11.10 -11.27 -4.03
N PHE A 314 -12.13 -10.99 -4.81
CA PHE A 314 -13.17 -11.99 -5.09
C PHE A 314 -12.59 -13.14 -5.92
N VAL A 315 -12.69 -14.36 -5.40
CA VAL A 315 -12.16 -15.56 -6.05
C VAL A 315 -13.25 -16.29 -6.83
N ARG A 316 -14.39 -16.57 -6.15
CA ARG A 316 -15.45 -17.40 -6.72
C ARG A 316 -16.75 -17.30 -5.93
N ASN A 317 -17.88 -17.47 -6.64
CA ASN A 317 -19.15 -17.84 -6.04
C ASN A 317 -19.39 -19.33 -6.33
N LEU A 318 -19.45 -20.14 -5.26
CA LEU A 318 -19.73 -21.55 -5.35
C LEU A 318 -20.99 -21.89 -4.53
N ASN A 319 -22.05 -22.27 -5.19
CA ASN A 319 -23.35 -22.63 -4.56
C ASN A 319 -23.90 -21.53 -3.63
N GLY A 320 -23.70 -20.25 -4.00
CA GLY A 320 -24.12 -19.10 -3.20
C GLY A 320 -23.16 -18.70 -2.07
N VAL A 321 -22.04 -19.39 -1.92
CA VAL A 321 -20.95 -19.03 -1.00
C VAL A 321 -19.92 -18.17 -1.75
N LEU A 322 -19.57 -17.01 -1.18
CA LEU A 322 -18.62 -16.08 -1.76
C LEU A 322 -17.24 -16.26 -1.13
N TYR A 323 -16.24 -16.59 -1.94
CA TYR A 323 -14.85 -16.76 -1.49
C TYR A 323 -14.02 -15.52 -1.80
N TYR A 324 -13.33 -15.00 -0.78
CA TYR A 324 -12.46 -13.83 -0.90
C TYR A 324 -11.05 -14.13 -0.39
N ASN A 325 -10.07 -13.65 -1.15
CA ASN A 325 -8.65 -13.73 -0.84
C ASN A 325 -8.12 -12.37 -0.37
N ASP A 326 -7.77 -12.28 0.89
CA ASP A 326 -7.13 -11.11 1.50
C ASP A 326 -5.79 -11.51 2.16
N SER A 327 -5.03 -12.38 1.49
CA SER A 327 -3.75 -12.89 1.99
C SER A 327 -2.75 -11.78 2.33
N LYS A 328 -2.90 -10.59 1.73
CA LYS A 328 -2.10 -9.39 2.03
C LYS A 328 -2.37 -8.79 3.41
N ALA A 329 -3.43 -9.19 4.10
CA ALA A 329 -3.73 -8.78 5.48
C ALA A 329 -2.79 -9.49 6.47
N THR A 330 -1.56 -9.03 6.56
CA THR A 330 -0.51 -9.60 7.42
C THR A 330 -0.45 -8.99 8.81
N ASN A 331 -1.46 -8.20 9.20
CA ASN A 331 -1.62 -7.60 10.52
C ASN A 331 -3.10 -7.40 10.88
N VAL A 332 -3.38 -7.19 12.16
CA VAL A 332 -4.73 -7.03 12.72
C VAL A 332 -5.51 -5.90 12.04
N THR A 333 -4.91 -4.73 11.83
CA THR A 333 -5.57 -3.56 11.23
C THR A 333 -6.06 -3.85 9.80
N SER A 334 -5.29 -4.59 9.02
CA SER A 334 -5.71 -4.98 7.67
C SER A 334 -6.93 -5.90 7.69
N THR A 335 -6.97 -6.85 8.62
CA THR A 335 -8.12 -7.77 8.80
C THR A 335 -9.35 -7.03 9.33
N GLN A 336 -9.21 -6.02 10.17
CA GLN A 336 -10.33 -5.13 10.57
C GLN A 336 -11.01 -4.50 9.35
N ILE A 337 -10.21 -3.98 8.42
CA ILE A 337 -10.71 -3.37 7.16
C ILE A 337 -11.46 -4.42 6.34
N ALA A 338 -10.89 -5.62 6.21
CA ALA A 338 -11.52 -6.69 5.45
C ALA A 338 -12.87 -7.13 6.07
N LEU A 339 -12.92 -7.32 7.39
CA LEU A 339 -14.15 -7.67 8.10
C LEU A 339 -15.24 -6.60 7.98
N SER A 340 -14.84 -5.32 7.99
CA SER A 340 -15.76 -4.17 7.83
C SER A 340 -16.44 -4.13 6.45
N ALA A 341 -15.86 -4.80 5.45
CA ALA A 341 -16.41 -4.83 4.10
C ALA A 341 -17.62 -5.78 3.96
N PHE A 342 -17.87 -6.65 4.95
CA PHE A 342 -18.90 -7.67 4.88
C PHE A 342 -19.94 -7.53 5.98
N ASN A 343 -21.22 -7.60 5.59
CA ASN A 343 -22.37 -7.63 6.48
C ASN A 343 -23.11 -8.99 6.46
N LYS A 344 -22.45 -10.04 5.91
CA LYS A 344 -22.97 -11.40 5.80
C LYS A 344 -22.29 -12.33 6.79
N PRO A 345 -22.91 -13.48 7.13
CA PRO A 345 -22.25 -14.50 7.93
C PRO A 345 -20.92 -14.89 7.30
N THR A 346 -19.84 -14.81 8.08
CA THR A 346 -18.48 -14.96 7.57
C THR A 346 -17.75 -16.11 8.26
N ILE A 347 -17.12 -16.97 7.47
CA ILE A 347 -16.09 -17.92 7.91
C ILE A 347 -14.75 -17.22 7.70
N LEU A 348 -14.07 -16.90 8.80
CA LEU A 348 -12.81 -16.18 8.80
C LEU A 348 -11.62 -17.14 8.91
N ILE A 349 -10.69 -17.06 7.98
CA ILE A 349 -9.44 -17.80 8.00
C ILE A 349 -8.36 -16.90 8.58
N LEU A 350 -7.84 -17.26 9.77
CA LEU A 350 -6.83 -16.50 10.52
C LEU A 350 -5.57 -17.33 10.75
N GLY A 351 -4.41 -16.66 10.84
CA GLY A 351 -3.18 -17.25 11.32
C GLY A 351 -2.00 -17.21 10.35
N GLY A 352 -0.86 -17.65 10.85
CA GLY A 352 0.43 -17.59 10.20
C GLY A 352 1.56 -17.45 11.24
N LEU A 353 2.63 -16.72 10.88
CA LEU A 353 3.80 -16.50 11.72
C LEU A 353 3.43 -15.80 13.04
N ASP A 354 3.88 -16.36 14.15
CA ASP A 354 3.69 -15.75 15.47
C ASP A 354 4.72 -14.65 15.76
N ARG A 355 4.23 -13.42 15.88
CA ARG A 355 5.01 -12.24 16.27
C ARG A 355 4.63 -11.71 17.65
N GLY A 356 3.87 -12.48 18.43
CA GLY A 356 3.47 -12.11 19.78
C GLY A 356 2.37 -11.04 19.89
N HIS A 357 1.81 -10.56 18.76
CA HIS A 357 0.74 -9.55 18.80
C HIS A 357 -0.60 -10.10 19.30
N SER A 358 -1.42 -9.24 19.90
CA SER A 358 -2.78 -9.59 20.33
C SER A 358 -3.77 -9.54 19.18
N PHE A 359 -4.78 -10.42 19.20
CA PHE A 359 -5.93 -10.39 18.30
C PHE A 359 -7.10 -9.56 18.86
N ASP A 360 -6.97 -8.98 20.05
CA ASP A 360 -8.06 -8.22 20.71
C ASP A 360 -8.59 -7.06 19.88
N GLY A 361 -7.76 -6.45 19.05
CA GLY A 361 -8.21 -5.42 18.11
C GLY A 361 -9.29 -5.87 17.13
N LEU A 362 -9.45 -7.17 16.88
CA LEU A 362 -10.50 -7.70 16.01
C LEU A 362 -11.88 -7.81 16.70
N LYS A 363 -11.99 -7.78 18.04
CA LYS A 363 -13.23 -8.06 18.80
C LYS A 363 -14.45 -7.30 18.28
N GLU A 364 -14.33 -6.01 18.05
CA GLU A 364 -15.44 -5.15 17.59
C GLU A 364 -15.89 -5.48 16.16
N TYR A 365 -15.06 -6.15 15.38
CA TYR A 365 -15.28 -6.49 13.96
C TYR A 365 -15.83 -7.91 13.78
N MET A 366 -15.91 -8.71 14.85
CA MET A 366 -16.30 -10.12 14.79
C MET A 366 -17.82 -10.36 14.70
N LYS A 367 -18.63 -9.31 14.70
CA LYS A 367 -20.11 -9.38 14.74
C LYS A 367 -20.74 -10.37 13.76
N ASN A 368 -20.19 -10.45 12.55
CA ASN A 368 -20.70 -11.31 11.47
C ASN A 368 -19.89 -12.61 11.32
N VAL A 369 -18.85 -12.83 12.12
CA VAL A 369 -18.02 -14.03 12.06
C VAL A 369 -18.73 -15.16 12.82
N LYS A 370 -19.10 -16.21 12.08
CA LYS A 370 -19.77 -17.38 12.64
C LYS A 370 -18.83 -18.53 12.95
N LEU A 371 -17.67 -18.56 12.32
CA LEU A 371 -16.67 -19.61 12.46
C LEU A 371 -15.28 -19.01 12.13
N ILE A 372 -14.29 -19.39 12.93
CA ILE A 372 -12.87 -19.14 12.63
C ILE A 372 -12.23 -20.47 12.22
N ILE A 373 -11.40 -20.43 11.17
CA ILE A 373 -10.50 -21.55 10.85
C ILE A 373 -9.08 -21.02 10.99
N SER A 374 -8.34 -21.57 11.96
CA SER A 374 -6.99 -21.12 12.27
C SER A 374 -5.93 -22.03 11.66
N LEU A 375 -4.78 -21.43 11.25
CA LEU A 375 -3.64 -22.14 10.68
C LEU A 375 -2.30 -21.50 11.11
N GLY A 376 -1.22 -22.26 10.92
CA GLY A 376 0.13 -21.79 11.16
C GLY A 376 0.51 -21.69 12.64
N GLN A 377 1.63 -21.02 12.93
CA GLN A 377 2.18 -20.96 14.30
C GLN A 377 1.21 -20.33 15.33
N THR A 378 0.34 -19.43 14.88
CA THR A 378 -0.65 -18.77 15.77
C THR A 378 -1.93 -19.56 15.96
N ALA A 379 -2.11 -20.72 15.34
CA ALA A 379 -3.39 -21.44 15.30
C ALA A 379 -3.96 -21.70 16.70
N HIS A 380 -3.15 -22.22 17.63
CA HIS A 380 -3.58 -22.53 19.00
C HIS A 380 -3.97 -21.27 19.79
N ARG A 381 -3.17 -20.19 19.70
CA ARG A 381 -3.50 -18.91 20.35
C ARG A 381 -4.78 -18.29 19.81
N ILE A 382 -5.05 -18.44 18.52
CA ILE A 382 -6.29 -17.97 17.91
C ILE A 382 -7.48 -18.78 18.44
N LYS A 383 -7.31 -20.09 18.61
CA LYS A 383 -8.36 -20.93 19.19
C LYS A 383 -8.70 -20.51 20.62
N GLU A 384 -7.72 -20.37 21.50
CA GLU A 384 -7.93 -19.88 22.87
C GLU A 384 -8.61 -18.51 22.88
N TRP A 385 -8.21 -17.61 22.00
CA TRP A 385 -8.81 -16.28 21.86
C TRP A 385 -10.27 -16.36 21.36
N ALA A 386 -10.56 -17.22 20.38
CA ALA A 386 -11.91 -17.43 19.86
C ALA A 386 -12.85 -18.05 20.91
N ASP A 387 -12.35 -19.02 21.70
CA ASP A 387 -13.09 -19.66 22.80
C ASP A 387 -13.50 -18.60 23.83
N ASN A 388 -12.62 -17.63 24.15
CA ASN A 388 -12.94 -16.51 25.05
C ASN A 388 -14.03 -15.57 24.51
N LEU A 389 -14.23 -15.55 23.17
CA LEU A 389 -15.28 -14.77 22.51
C LEU A 389 -16.58 -15.58 22.31
N GLY A 390 -16.57 -16.88 22.59
CA GLY A 390 -17.68 -17.78 22.32
C GLY A 390 -17.87 -18.05 20.82
N ILE A 391 -16.83 -17.91 20.00
CA ILE A 391 -16.86 -18.19 18.56
C ILE A 391 -16.19 -19.54 18.31
N GLU A 392 -16.87 -20.41 17.58
CA GLU A 392 -16.30 -21.71 17.18
C GLU A 392 -15.02 -21.52 16.38
N CYS A 393 -13.97 -22.29 16.73
CA CYS A 393 -12.69 -22.27 16.03
C CYS A 393 -12.19 -23.68 15.72
N ILE A 394 -11.86 -23.92 14.44
CA ILE A 394 -11.32 -25.19 13.94
C ILE A 394 -9.85 -24.96 13.57
N GLU A 395 -8.93 -25.66 14.25
CA GLU A 395 -7.50 -25.63 13.91
C GLU A 395 -7.19 -26.58 12.74
N LYS A 396 -6.35 -26.12 11.81
CA LYS A 396 -5.85 -26.91 10.67
C LYS A 396 -4.36 -26.60 10.45
N GLU A 397 -3.65 -27.59 9.92
CA GLU A 397 -2.21 -27.52 9.70
C GLU A 397 -1.85 -26.92 8.34
N THR A 398 -2.67 -27.17 7.30
CA THR A 398 -2.39 -26.76 5.91
C THR A 398 -3.54 -25.97 5.32
N LEU A 399 -3.22 -25.07 4.36
CA LEU A 399 -4.24 -24.28 3.68
C LEU A 399 -5.25 -25.16 2.90
N LYS A 400 -4.82 -26.31 2.41
CA LYS A 400 -5.70 -27.29 1.77
C LYS A 400 -6.76 -27.82 2.75
N GLN A 401 -6.36 -28.14 3.98
CA GLN A 401 -7.30 -28.57 5.03
C GLN A 401 -8.24 -27.43 5.44
N VAL A 402 -7.73 -26.19 5.49
CA VAL A 402 -8.50 -24.97 5.80
C VAL A 402 -9.59 -24.75 4.75
N VAL A 403 -9.24 -24.78 3.45
CA VAL A 403 -10.20 -24.59 2.36
C VAL A 403 -11.26 -25.69 2.35
N LYS A 404 -10.86 -26.94 2.59
CA LYS A 404 -11.81 -28.05 2.72
C LYS A 404 -12.77 -27.85 3.90
N ALA A 405 -12.25 -27.51 5.09
CA ALA A 405 -13.07 -27.24 6.27
C ALA A 405 -14.00 -26.03 6.06
N SER A 406 -13.54 -24.98 5.39
CA SER A 406 -14.39 -23.83 5.07
C SER A 406 -15.54 -24.21 4.13
N PHE A 407 -15.30 -25.06 3.14
CA PHE A 407 -16.31 -25.57 2.22
C PHE A 407 -17.36 -26.43 2.92
N GLU A 408 -16.94 -27.34 3.82
CA GLU A 408 -17.82 -28.24 4.57
C GLU A 408 -18.76 -27.47 5.53
N ASN A 409 -18.33 -26.31 6.04
CA ASN A 409 -19.07 -25.51 7.04
C ASN A 409 -19.79 -24.29 6.44
N ALA A 410 -19.54 -23.97 5.17
CA ALA A 410 -20.19 -22.86 4.48
C ALA A 410 -21.59 -23.23 3.97
N ARG A 411 -22.49 -22.26 3.97
CA ARG A 411 -23.85 -22.36 3.43
C ARG A 411 -24.12 -21.22 2.45
N SER A 412 -25.09 -21.41 1.55
CA SER A 412 -25.50 -20.33 0.65
C SER A 412 -25.80 -19.03 1.42
N GLY A 413 -25.23 -17.92 0.96
CA GLY A 413 -25.29 -16.61 1.60
C GLY A 413 -24.06 -16.26 2.44
N ASP A 414 -23.20 -17.23 2.76
CA ASP A 414 -21.97 -16.99 3.53
C ASP A 414 -20.85 -16.37 2.72
N VAL A 415 -19.91 -15.78 3.45
CA VAL A 415 -18.60 -15.35 2.96
C VAL A 415 -17.52 -16.25 3.56
N VAL A 416 -16.62 -16.79 2.77
CA VAL A 416 -15.35 -17.38 3.20
C VAL A 416 -14.23 -16.38 2.91
N LEU A 417 -13.60 -15.88 3.96
CA LEU A 417 -12.61 -14.81 3.89
C LEU A 417 -11.26 -15.29 4.40
N LEU A 418 -10.27 -15.41 3.51
CA LEU A 418 -8.86 -15.53 3.92
C LEU A 418 -8.35 -14.13 4.26
N SER A 419 -8.28 -13.77 5.54
CA SER A 419 -7.70 -12.50 6.02
C SER A 419 -6.89 -12.77 7.30
N PRO A 420 -5.62 -13.21 7.15
CA PRO A 420 -4.90 -13.96 8.16
C PRO A 420 -4.49 -13.19 9.40
N ALA A 421 -4.45 -11.86 9.38
CA ALA A 421 -3.88 -10.99 10.42
C ALA A 421 -2.40 -11.27 10.77
N CYS A 422 -1.76 -12.21 10.09
CA CYS A 422 -0.41 -12.70 10.33
C CYS A 422 0.39 -12.77 9.04
N ALA A 423 1.71 -12.55 9.13
CA ALA A 423 2.63 -12.83 8.02
C ALA A 423 2.58 -14.33 7.65
N SER A 424 2.98 -14.66 6.42
CA SER A 424 2.91 -16.03 5.88
C SER A 424 4.20 -16.83 6.05
N TRP A 425 5.26 -16.25 6.60
CA TRP A 425 6.63 -16.76 6.55
C TRP A 425 6.90 -18.00 7.40
N ASP A 426 5.90 -18.48 8.11
CA ASP A 426 5.94 -19.78 8.80
C ASP A 426 5.70 -20.96 7.84
N GLN A 427 4.96 -20.75 6.74
CA GLN A 427 4.61 -21.80 5.77
C GLN A 427 4.89 -21.41 4.32
N TYR A 428 5.09 -20.11 4.01
CA TYR A 428 5.27 -19.57 2.65
C TYR A 428 6.42 -18.57 2.60
N LYS A 429 7.04 -18.40 1.44
CA LYS A 429 8.07 -17.36 1.24
C LYS A 429 7.48 -15.95 1.30
N CYS A 430 6.25 -15.76 0.80
CA CYS A 430 5.55 -14.48 0.77
C CYS A 430 4.02 -14.68 0.88
N PHE A 431 3.28 -13.60 1.07
CA PHE A 431 1.81 -13.66 1.15
C PHE A 431 1.16 -13.95 -0.21
N GLU A 432 1.84 -13.64 -1.29
CA GLU A 432 1.42 -13.93 -2.65
C GLU A 432 1.30 -15.44 -2.88
N ASP A 433 2.28 -16.23 -2.43
CA ASP A 433 2.27 -17.69 -2.54
C ASP A 433 1.07 -18.28 -1.79
N ARG A 434 0.84 -17.83 -0.54
CA ARG A 434 -0.32 -18.24 0.26
C ARG A 434 -1.64 -17.90 -0.43
N GLY A 435 -1.74 -16.68 -0.96
CA GLY A 435 -2.97 -16.22 -1.64
C GLY A 435 -3.22 -16.94 -2.96
N THR A 436 -2.17 -17.25 -3.72
CA THR A 436 -2.25 -18.00 -4.98
C THR A 436 -2.69 -19.45 -4.72
N GLU A 437 -2.12 -20.12 -3.71
CA GLU A 437 -2.55 -21.46 -3.31
C GLU A 437 -4.02 -21.46 -2.88
N PHE A 438 -4.45 -20.49 -2.06
CA PHE A 438 -5.86 -20.36 -1.67
C PHE A 438 -6.77 -20.26 -2.89
N LYS A 439 -6.46 -19.40 -3.86
CA LYS A 439 -7.26 -19.25 -5.07
C LYS A 439 -7.36 -20.56 -5.88
N ASN A 440 -6.25 -21.26 -6.02
CA ASN A 440 -6.21 -22.52 -6.76
C ASN A 440 -7.05 -23.58 -6.05
N LEU A 441 -6.89 -23.76 -4.75
CA LEU A 441 -7.68 -24.70 -3.96
C LEU A 441 -9.18 -24.39 -4.00
N VAL A 442 -9.57 -23.10 -3.92
CA VAL A 442 -10.98 -22.69 -4.03
C VAL A 442 -11.54 -22.99 -5.43
N LYS A 443 -10.76 -22.80 -6.50
CA LYS A 443 -11.17 -23.11 -7.87
C LYS A 443 -11.38 -24.59 -8.11
N GLU A 444 -10.68 -25.47 -7.39
CA GLU A 444 -10.78 -26.93 -7.47
C GLU A 444 -11.99 -27.50 -6.73
N LEU A 445 -12.63 -26.76 -5.81
CA LEU A 445 -13.86 -27.19 -5.11
C LEU A 445 -14.97 -27.51 -6.10
N LYS A 446 -15.78 -28.54 -5.79
CA LYS A 446 -16.86 -29.03 -6.65
C LYS A 446 -18.22 -29.00 -5.95
#